data_cc051955d7bed96749de177f98eab463
#
_entry.id   cc051955d7bed96749de177f98eab463
#
_cell.length_a   1.000
_cell.length_b   1.000
_cell.length_c   1.000
_cell.angle_alpha   90.00
_cell.angle_beta   90.00
_cell.angle_gamma   90.00
#
_symmetry.space_group_name_H-M   'P 1'
#
loop_
_entity.id
_entity.type
_entity.pdbx_description
1 polymer ?
#
loop_
_entity_poly.entity_id
_entity_poly.type
_entity_poly.pdbx_seq_one_letter_code
_entity_poly.pdbx_strand_id
1 'polypeptide(L)'
;MSNLQEEKNQQTKTEVFHIVVNTRPKDATQEVLTFDDVAKLAFPTPDGIANPIFTVSFKNADQKPPSGTLVLGESVKIKNGTIFNVTRTGQS
;
A
#
# COMPACT_ATOMS: atom_id res chain seq x y z
N MET A 1 26.51 -21.80 -16.35
CA MET A 1 26.08 -21.81 -15.98
C MET A 1 25.68 -21.67 -15.54
N SER A 2 25.40 -21.50 -15.46
CA SER A 2 24.67 -21.41 -14.95
C SER A 2 24.52 -21.07 -14.34
N ASN A 3 24.37 -20.85 -14.29
CA ASN A 3 23.93 -20.56 -13.68
C ASN A 3 23.65 -20.04 -13.42
N LEU A 4 23.43 -19.80 -13.70
CA LEU A 4 22.88 -19.34 -13.42
C LEU A 4 22.31 -19.32 -13.00
N GLN A 5 21.97 -19.28 -12.82
CA GLN A 5 21.24 -19.27 -12.22
C GLN A 5 21.10 -19.23 -11.31
N GLU A 6 21.18 -19.18 -11.19
CA GLU A 6 20.91 -19.05 -10.29
C GLU A 6 21.06 -18.23 -9.76
N GLU A 7 21.22 -17.85 -9.87
CA GLU A 7 21.11 -17.01 -9.37
C GLU A 7 20.59 -16.37 -9.41
N LYS A 8 20.07 -16.28 -9.60
CA LYS A 8 19.28 -15.71 -9.51
C LYS A 8 18.59 -15.71 -8.89
N ASN A 9 18.32 -16.09 -8.60
CA ASN A 9 17.51 -16.12 -7.97
C ASN A 9 17.55 -15.70 -6.92
N GLN A 10 17.79 -15.53 -6.63
CA GLN A 10 17.64 -14.97 -5.69
C GLN A 10 17.28 -13.71 -5.63
N GLN A 11 17.48 -13.26 -5.78
CA GLN A 11 17.11 -11.98 -5.80
C GLN A 11 15.89 -11.77 -6.52
N THR A 12 15.62 -12.57 -7.11
CA THR A 12 14.40 -12.57 -7.86
C THR A 12 13.22 -12.90 -7.02
N LYS A 13 13.46 -13.22 -5.80
CA LYS A 13 12.39 -13.56 -4.92
C LYS A 13 11.67 -12.29 -4.50
N THR A 14 10.43 -12.14 -4.92
CA THR A 14 9.61 -11.01 -4.56
C THR A 14 8.73 -11.40 -3.39
N GLU A 15 8.81 -10.62 -2.34
CA GLU A 15 7.96 -10.83 -1.19
C GLU A 15 6.63 -10.16 -1.43
N VAL A 16 5.55 -10.88 -1.14
CA VAL A 16 4.20 -10.36 -1.33
C VAL A 16 3.54 -10.23 0.03
N PHE A 17 3.00 -9.06 0.29
CA PHE A 17 2.28 -8.79 1.53
C PHE A 17 0.79 -8.77 1.23
N HIS A 18 0.02 -9.54 1.97
CA HIS A 18 -1.42 -9.61 1.81
C HIS A 18 -2.05 -8.61 2.76
N ILE A 19 -2.61 -7.56 2.21
CA ILE A 19 -3.21 -6.49 2.98
C ILE A 19 -4.67 -6.32 2.59
N VAL A 20 -5.37 -5.49 3.33
CA VAL A 20 -6.78 -5.20 3.07
C VAL A 20 -6.92 -3.70 2.86
N VAL A 21 -7.53 -3.31 1.77
CA VAL A 21 -7.80 -1.90 1.47
C VAL A 21 -9.29 -1.76 1.21
N ASN A 22 -9.97 -0.99 2.06
CA ASN A 22 -11.40 -0.78 1.96
C ASN A 22 -12.17 -2.10 1.90
N THR A 23 -11.82 -3.01 2.82
CA THR A 23 -12.42 -4.35 2.98
C THR A 23 -12.11 -5.32 1.85
N ARG A 24 -11.25 -4.93 0.90
CA ARG A 24 -10.89 -5.80 -0.22
C ARG A 24 -9.46 -6.26 -0.08
N PRO A 25 -9.17 -7.54 -0.35
CA PRO A 25 -7.79 -8.01 -0.30
C PRO A 25 -6.99 -7.43 -1.44
N LYS A 26 -5.76 -7.03 -1.13
CA LYS A 26 -4.81 -6.51 -2.11
C LYS A 26 -3.45 -7.11 -1.81
N ASP A 27 -2.67 -7.27 -2.84
CA ASP A 27 -1.29 -7.73 -2.71
C ASP A 27 -0.36 -6.55 -2.93
N ALA A 28 0.61 -6.40 -2.06
CA ALA A 28 1.62 -5.37 -2.18
C ALA A 28 2.99 -6.03 -2.24
N THR A 29 3.86 -5.51 -3.08
CA THR A 29 5.20 -6.07 -3.27
C THR A 29 6.28 -5.22 -2.63
N GLN A 30 5.90 -4.14 -1.96
CA GLN A 30 6.82 -3.27 -1.26
C GLN A 30 6.50 -3.30 0.22
N GLU A 31 7.53 -3.33 1.04
CA GLU A 31 7.36 -3.37 2.49
C GLU A 31 6.89 -2.03 3.04
N VAL A 32 7.21 -0.95 2.34
CA VAL A 32 6.83 0.40 2.75
C VAL A 32 5.93 1.00 1.67
N LEU A 33 4.77 1.46 2.08
CA LEU A 33 3.82 2.09 1.17
C LEU A 33 3.67 3.57 1.54
N THR A 34 3.66 4.41 0.51
CA THR A 34 3.42 5.84 0.69
C THR A 34 1.92 6.12 0.66
N PHE A 35 1.57 7.34 1.06
CA PHE A 35 0.19 7.80 0.94
C PHE A 35 -0.34 7.60 -0.48
N ASP A 36 0.45 7.98 -1.48
CA ASP A 36 0.03 7.83 -2.87
C ASP A 36 -0.14 6.38 -3.27
N ASP A 37 0.75 5.50 -2.79
CA ASP A 37 0.64 4.06 -3.09
C ASP A 37 -0.68 3.50 -2.58
N VAL A 38 -1.05 3.86 -1.35
CA VAL A 38 -2.27 3.35 -0.74
C VAL A 38 -3.50 3.93 -1.44
N ALA A 39 -3.46 5.20 -1.77
CA ALA A 39 -4.57 5.83 -2.49
C ALA A 39 -4.80 5.16 -3.84
N LYS A 40 -3.73 4.81 -4.55
CA LYS A 40 -3.84 4.12 -5.83
C LYS A 40 -4.37 2.70 -5.70
N LEU A 41 -4.04 2.04 -4.60
CA LEU A 41 -4.59 0.71 -4.37
C LEU A 41 -6.11 0.78 -4.17
N ALA A 42 -6.59 1.83 -3.52
CA ALA A 42 -8.01 2.01 -3.29
C ALA A 42 -8.74 2.52 -4.53
N PHE A 43 -8.11 3.44 -5.24
CA PHE A 43 -8.73 4.10 -6.40
C PHE A 43 -7.73 4.10 -7.56
N PRO A 44 -7.57 2.97 -8.23
CA PRO A 44 -6.53 2.84 -9.27
C PRO A 44 -6.83 3.62 -10.54
N THR A 45 -8.09 3.97 -10.76
CA THR A 45 -8.50 4.65 -11.99
C THR A 45 -9.05 6.02 -11.66
N PRO A 46 -8.57 7.07 -12.34
CA PRO A 46 -9.16 8.39 -12.15
C PRO A 46 -10.62 8.36 -12.60
N ASP A 47 -11.47 9.04 -11.87
CA ASP A 47 -12.90 9.00 -12.16
C ASP A 47 -13.47 10.39 -12.43
N GLY A 48 -12.62 11.34 -12.80
CA GLY A 48 -13.09 12.65 -13.19
C GLY A 48 -13.31 13.62 -12.06
N ILE A 49 -13.03 13.22 -10.83
CA ILE A 49 -13.13 14.15 -9.72
C ILE A 49 -11.93 15.08 -9.72
N ALA A 50 -12.21 16.38 -9.79
CA ALA A 50 -11.14 17.37 -9.74
C ALA A 50 -10.63 17.51 -8.31
N ASN A 51 -9.31 17.55 -8.17
CA ASN A 51 -8.66 17.77 -6.89
C ASN A 51 -9.20 16.86 -5.80
N PRO A 52 -9.12 15.54 -6.00
CA PRO A 52 -9.63 14.62 -4.98
C PRO A 52 -8.81 14.73 -3.70
N ILE A 53 -9.51 14.65 -2.58
CA ILE A 53 -8.89 14.65 -1.27
C ILE A 53 -9.03 13.25 -0.70
N PHE A 54 -7.92 12.66 -0.31
CA PHE A 54 -7.92 11.32 0.27
C PHE A 54 -7.64 11.41 1.75
N THR A 55 -8.35 10.58 2.51
CA THR A 55 -8.05 10.34 3.91
C THR A 55 -7.69 8.88 4.06
N VAL A 56 -6.51 8.61 4.60
CA VAL A 56 -6.01 7.26 4.73
C VAL A 56 -5.77 6.94 6.20
N SER A 57 -6.36 5.86 6.67
CA SER A 57 -6.06 5.34 8.00
C SER A 57 -5.58 3.92 7.88
N PHE A 58 -4.81 3.47 8.87
CA PHE A 58 -4.24 2.13 8.84
C PHE A 58 -4.31 1.49 10.22
N LYS A 59 -4.32 0.15 10.21
CA LYS A 59 -4.28 -0.68 11.41
C LYS A 59 -3.37 -1.86 11.15
N ASN A 60 -2.80 -2.37 12.22
CA ASN A 60 -1.98 -3.57 12.18
C ASN A 60 -0.79 -3.43 11.27
N ALA A 61 -0.17 -2.26 11.25
CA ALA A 61 1.06 -2.03 10.52
C ALA A 61 2.25 -2.59 11.27
N ASP A 62 3.38 -2.71 10.57
CA ASP A 62 4.61 -3.23 11.15
C ASP A 62 5.49 -2.08 11.63
N GLN A 63 4.91 -1.24 12.47
CA GLN A 63 5.60 -0.10 13.05
C GLN A 63 4.88 0.31 14.33
N LYS A 64 5.43 1.27 15.03
CA LYS A 64 4.81 1.82 16.23
C LYS A 64 4.55 3.31 16.04
N PRO A 65 3.30 3.75 16.26
CA PRO A 65 2.14 2.92 16.55
C PRO A 65 1.70 2.12 15.32
N PRO A 66 1.07 0.95 15.53
CA PRO A 66 0.63 0.12 14.42
C PRO A 66 -0.62 0.64 13.72
N SER A 67 -1.26 1.63 14.28
CA SER A 67 -2.45 2.23 13.68
C SER A 67 -2.36 3.74 13.75
N GLY A 68 -3.04 4.39 12.82
CA GLY A 68 -3.04 5.84 12.77
C GLY A 68 -3.55 6.36 11.44
N THR A 69 -3.23 7.60 11.15
CA THR A 69 -3.59 8.26 9.91
C THR A 69 -2.33 8.50 9.10
N LEU A 70 -2.41 8.24 7.80
CA LEU A 70 -1.31 8.48 6.88
C LEU A 70 -1.64 9.71 6.04
N VAL A 71 -0.75 10.67 6.01
CA VAL A 71 -0.97 11.90 5.25
C VAL A 71 0.02 12.00 4.10
N LEU A 72 -0.28 12.89 3.18
CA LEU A 72 0.55 13.08 1.99
C LEU A 72 2.00 13.34 2.41
N GLY A 73 2.91 12.63 1.75
CA GLY A 73 4.33 12.72 2.06
C GLY A 73 4.80 11.72 3.08
N GLU A 74 3.90 11.00 3.72
CA GLU A 74 4.25 9.99 4.72
C GLU A 74 4.23 8.61 4.11
N SER A 75 4.81 7.67 4.84
CA SER A 75 4.82 6.27 4.45
C SER A 75 4.62 5.41 5.68
N VAL A 76 4.27 4.15 5.45
CA VAL A 76 4.00 3.21 6.53
C VAL A 76 4.61 1.87 6.16
N LYS A 77 5.17 1.18 7.16
CA LYS A 77 5.71 -0.16 6.96
C LYS A 77 4.58 -1.16 7.18
N ILE A 78 4.37 -2.01 6.21
CA ILE A 78 3.28 -2.97 6.24
C ILE A 78 3.77 -4.37 6.56
N LYS A 79 2.82 -5.24 6.87
CA LYS A 79 3.03 -6.67 7.03
C LYS A 79 1.77 -7.36 6.55
N ASN A 80 1.80 -8.69 6.53
CA ASN A 80 0.58 -9.43 6.21
C ASN A 80 -0.50 -9.10 7.24
N GLY A 81 -1.67 -8.75 6.75
CA GLY A 81 -2.79 -8.41 7.62
C GLY A 81 -2.95 -6.93 7.91
N THR A 82 -2.07 -6.08 7.38
CA THR A 82 -2.26 -4.63 7.55
C THR A 82 -3.53 -4.20 6.84
N ILE A 83 -4.29 -3.33 7.49
CA ILE A 83 -5.61 -2.89 7.01
C ILE A 83 -5.58 -1.39 6.77
N PHE A 84 -6.04 -1.00 5.59
CA PHE A 84 -6.16 0.41 5.23
C PHE A 84 -7.61 0.76 4.94
N ASN A 85 -7.99 1.96 5.34
CA ASN A 85 -9.27 2.55 4.97
C ASN A 85 -8.97 3.87 4.27
N VAL A 86 -9.47 4.01 3.06
CA VAL A 86 -9.23 5.18 2.23
C VAL A 86 -10.56 5.76 1.83
N THR A 87 -10.79 7.03 2.14
CA THR A 87 -11.96 7.74 1.64
C THR A 87 -11.49 8.81 0.68
N ARG A 88 -12.34 9.07 -0.31
CA ARG A 88 -12.05 10.07 -1.32
C ARG A 88 -13.20 11.06 -1.35
N THR A 89 -12.85 12.33 -1.29
CA THR A 89 -13.83 13.42 -1.31
C THR A 89 -13.45 14.36 -2.42
N GLY A 90 -14.43 14.72 -3.25
CA GLY A 90 -14.20 15.74 -4.25
C GLY A 90 -14.26 17.11 -3.60
N GLN A 91 -13.41 18.00 -4.07
CA GLN A 91 -13.42 19.36 -3.61
C GLN A 91 -14.47 20.15 -4.36
N SER A 92 -15.33 20.82 -3.67
CA SER A 92 -16.35 21.63 -4.31
C SER A 92 -16.06 23.12 -4.21
#